data_e2a33be63681ab6cff3f8706a7e48b89
#
_entry.id   e2a33be63681ab6cff3f8706a7e48b89
#
_cell.length_a   1.000
_cell.length_b   1.000
_cell.length_c   1.000
_cell.angle_alpha   90.00
_cell.angle_beta   90.00
_cell.angle_gamma   90.00
#
_symmetry.space_group_name_H-M   'P 1'
#
loop_
_entity.id
_entity.type
_entity.pdbx_description
1 polymer ?
#
loop_
_entity_poly.entity_id
_entity_poly.type
_entity_poly.pdbx_seq_one_letter_code
_entity_poly.pdbx_strand_id
1 'polypeptide(L)'
;MQIFYKFRITFLLLILFVASCASSKTQICHPASSLTCSNATEVWEKSINRVVVANFPDELGFYKPIVHKEHFSNAWVTTGGEINITLNLLRKLDEEERVCIISHELAHLKSNHYFSKVGISTFTSAAMSAASMFVPGLGYLDHVVNPVITNSFGRQFELSADKLAVQCIKKTGLTKAGYVKFLYWMKENLDDSDRSSTTSIFSTHPATQERINQLMKN
;
A
#
# COMPACT_ATOMS: atom_id res chain seq x y z
N MET A 1 7.97 -33.21 45.37
CA MET A 1 8.89 -33.24 44.19
C MET A 1 8.17 -33.42 42.85
N GLN A 2 7.01 -34.04 42.79
CA GLN A 2 6.21 -34.24 41.51
C GLN A 2 5.44 -33.00 41.01
N ILE A 3 5.07 -32.08 41.89
CA ILE A 3 4.28 -30.87 41.48
C ILE A 3 5.12 -29.86 40.72
N PHE A 4 6.41 -29.73 41.04
CA PHE A 4 7.32 -28.80 40.33
C PHE A 4 7.71 -29.31 38.93
N TYR A 5 7.65 -30.59 38.65
CA TYR A 5 7.95 -31.15 37.34
C TYR A 5 6.82 -30.91 36.34
N LYS A 6 5.56 -31.00 36.76
CA LYS A 6 4.39 -30.72 35.91
C LYS A 6 4.30 -29.22 35.51
N PHE A 7 4.70 -28.31 36.41
CA PHE A 7 4.69 -26.89 36.12
C PHE A 7 5.78 -26.47 35.12
N ARG A 8 6.93 -27.11 35.14
CA ARG A 8 8.02 -26.87 34.18
C ARG A 8 7.71 -27.38 32.76
N ILE A 9 7.01 -28.52 32.64
CA ILE A 9 6.63 -29.08 31.34
C ILE A 9 5.52 -28.25 30.68
N THR A 10 4.53 -27.77 31.45
CA THR A 10 3.47 -26.89 30.93
C THR A 10 4.02 -25.52 30.52
N PHE A 11 5.00 -24.99 31.23
CA PHE A 11 5.62 -23.72 30.84
C PHE A 11 6.51 -23.87 29.59
N LEU A 12 7.22 -25.00 29.43
CA LEU A 12 8.01 -25.30 28.22
C LEU A 12 7.12 -25.53 26.99
N LEU A 13 5.96 -26.18 27.16
CA LEU A 13 4.98 -26.36 26.07
C LEU A 13 4.32 -25.06 25.66
N LEU A 14 4.10 -24.11 26.58
CA LEU A 14 3.54 -22.80 26.26
C LEU A 14 4.52 -21.94 25.46
N ILE A 15 5.84 -22.07 25.70
CA ILE A 15 6.86 -21.32 24.95
C ILE A 15 7.01 -21.87 23.52
N LEU A 16 6.74 -23.15 23.26
CA LEU A 16 6.81 -23.74 21.92
C LEU A 16 5.63 -23.33 21.01
N PHE A 17 4.52 -22.84 21.57
CA PHE A 17 3.35 -22.40 20.80
C PHE A 17 3.44 -20.94 20.32
N VAL A 18 4.37 -20.13 20.83
CA VAL A 18 4.52 -18.70 20.46
C VAL A 18 5.48 -18.48 19.29
N ALA A 19 6.15 -19.54 18.81
CA ALA A 19 7.21 -19.43 17.78
C ALA A 19 6.73 -19.69 16.35
N SER A 20 5.42 -19.65 16.07
CA SER A 20 4.89 -19.85 14.70
C SER A 20 4.06 -18.67 14.19
N CYS A 21 4.49 -17.45 14.46
CA CYS A 21 4.20 -16.35 13.53
C CYS A 21 5.26 -16.42 12.42
N ALA A 22 5.04 -17.29 11.45
CA ALA A 22 5.74 -17.22 10.18
C ALA A 22 5.30 -15.90 9.52
N SER A 23 6.09 -14.85 9.70
CA SER A 23 6.05 -13.68 8.85
C SER A 23 6.26 -14.19 7.43
N SER A 24 5.21 -14.23 6.62
CA SER A 24 5.31 -14.55 5.21
C SER A 24 6.17 -13.45 4.58
N LYS A 25 7.46 -13.74 4.38
CA LYS A 25 8.36 -12.83 3.67
C LYS A 25 7.79 -12.66 2.27
N THR A 26 7.40 -11.45 1.93
CA THR A 26 7.02 -11.08 0.57
C THR A 26 8.12 -11.54 -0.39
N GLN A 27 7.75 -12.38 -1.36
CA GLN A 27 8.73 -12.94 -2.29
C GLN A 27 8.96 -11.98 -3.45
N ILE A 28 10.13 -11.35 -3.50
CA ILE A 28 10.53 -10.49 -4.62
C ILE A 28 10.70 -11.33 -5.90
N CYS A 29 10.13 -10.83 -7.00
CA CYS A 29 10.29 -11.35 -8.35
C CYS A 29 11.60 -10.84 -8.93
N HIS A 30 12.71 -11.47 -8.58
CA HIS A 30 14.03 -11.02 -8.99
C HIS A 30 14.19 -11.16 -10.51
N PRO A 31 14.65 -10.14 -11.26
CA PRO A 31 14.81 -10.21 -12.73
C PRO A 31 15.64 -11.41 -13.18
N ALA A 32 16.70 -11.76 -12.44
CA ALA A 32 17.55 -12.91 -12.73
C ALA A 32 16.89 -14.28 -12.46
N SER A 33 15.71 -14.32 -11.79
CA SER A 33 15.07 -15.58 -11.39
C SER A 33 14.26 -16.24 -12.50
N SER A 34 13.75 -15.46 -13.46
CA SER A 34 12.99 -15.94 -14.60
C SER A 34 12.77 -14.85 -15.64
N LEU A 35 12.51 -15.24 -16.89
CA LEU A 35 12.14 -14.31 -17.97
C LEU A 35 10.86 -13.51 -17.61
N THR A 36 9.90 -14.14 -16.94
CA THR A 36 8.69 -13.45 -16.46
C THR A 36 9.02 -12.32 -15.49
N CYS A 37 9.92 -12.54 -14.54
CA CYS A 37 10.33 -11.50 -13.58
C CYS A 37 11.15 -10.40 -14.25
N SER A 38 12.03 -10.75 -15.23
CA SER A 38 12.78 -9.79 -16.02
C SER A 38 11.84 -8.85 -16.79
N ASN A 39 10.93 -9.42 -17.57
CA ASN A 39 9.96 -8.65 -18.35
C ASN A 39 9.03 -7.80 -17.47
N ALA A 40 8.57 -8.35 -16.34
CA ALA A 40 7.73 -7.62 -15.39
C ALA A 40 8.45 -6.40 -14.81
N THR A 41 9.72 -6.56 -14.42
CA THR A 41 10.54 -5.46 -13.89
C THR A 41 10.78 -4.39 -14.95
N GLU A 42 11.13 -4.78 -16.18
CA GLU A 42 11.36 -3.86 -17.30
C GLU A 42 10.10 -3.04 -17.63
N VAL A 43 8.94 -3.70 -17.73
CA VAL A 43 7.66 -3.01 -17.99
C VAL A 43 7.32 -2.03 -16.88
N TRP A 44 7.56 -2.40 -15.62
CA TRP A 44 7.31 -1.53 -14.48
C TRP A 44 8.26 -0.34 -14.46
N GLU A 45 9.55 -0.57 -14.67
CA GLU A 45 10.58 0.47 -14.77
C GLU A 45 10.30 1.48 -15.88
N LYS A 46 9.91 1.00 -17.06
CA LYS A 46 9.53 1.87 -18.18
C LYS A 46 8.37 2.80 -17.81
N SER A 47 7.35 2.27 -17.13
CA SER A 47 6.20 3.08 -16.69
C SER A 47 6.60 4.10 -15.60
N ILE A 48 7.48 3.72 -14.67
CA ILE A 48 8.05 4.63 -13.65
C ILE A 48 8.82 5.76 -14.34
N ASN A 49 9.74 5.43 -15.24
CA ASN A 49 10.57 6.39 -15.93
C ASN A 49 9.73 7.38 -16.76
N ARG A 50 8.62 6.93 -17.37
CA ARG A 50 7.69 7.81 -18.07
C ARG A 50 7.11 8.90 -17.16
N VAL A 51 6.71 8.54 -15.93
CA VAL A 51 6.19 9.50 -14.96
C VAL A 51 7.29 10.40 -14.41
N VAL A 52 8.44 9.82 -14.06
CA VAL A 52 9.56 10.55 -13.43
C VAL A 52 10.16 11.56 -14.39
N VAL A 53 10.46 11.18 -15.64
CA VAL A 53 11.00 12.10 -16.66
C VAL A 53 10.06 13.29 -16.89
N ALA A 54 8.76 13.05 -16.92
CA ALA A 54 7.78 14.10 -17.16
C ALA A 54 7.55 15.06 -15.97
N ASN A 55 7.79 14.60 -14.73
CA ASN A 55 7.41 15.32 -13.53
C ASN A 55 8.55 15.68 -12.59
N PHE A 56 9.58 14.84 -12.52
CA PHE A 56 10.66 14.89 -11.55
C PHE A 56 11.99 14.54 -12.23
N PRO A 57 12.40 15.24 -13.32
CA PRO A 57 13.57 14.85 -14.12
C PRO A 57 14.87 14.78 -13.31
N ASP A 58 15.02 15.60 -12.28
CA ASP A 58 16.20 15.61 -11.39
C ASP A 58 16.26 14.36 -10.49
N GLU A 59 15.18 13.57 -10.42
CA GLU A 59 15.09 12.34 -9.64
C GLU A 59 15.18 11.07 -10.51
N LEU A 60 15.55 11.22 -11.78
CA LEU A 60 15.73 10.07 -12.67
C LEU A 60 16.85 9.16 -12.11
N GLY A 61 16.53 7.86 -11.99
CA GLY A 61 17.41 6.85 -11.39
C GLY A 61 17.34 6.74 -9.87
N PHE A 62 16.62 7.64 -9.18
CA PHE A 62 16.36 7.50 -7.74
C PHE A 62 15.36 6.39 -7.46
N TYR A 63 14.30 6.30 -8.27
CA TYR A 63 13.23 5.33 -8.07
C TYR A 63 13.58 3.94 -8.60
N LYS A 64 13.34 2.92 -7.76
CA LYS A 64 13.68 1.52 -8.05
C LYS A 64 12.41 0.70 -8.28
N PRO A 65 12.28 -0.03 -9.41
CA PRO A 65 11.17 -0.93 -9.64
C PRO A 65 11.32 -2.19 -8.80
N ILE A 66 10.32 -2.52 -7.99
CA ILE A 66 10.27 -3.77 -7.22
C ILE A 66 8.97 -4.50 -7.55
N VAL A 67 9.08 -5.72 -8.06
CA VAL A 67 7.95 -6.60 -8.34
C VAL A 67 7.90 -7.73 -7.31
N HIS A 68 6.71 -8.00 -6.76
CA HIS A 68 6.50 -9.03 -5.73
C HIS A 68 5.64 -10.18 -6.28
N LYS A 69 5.98 -11.43 -5.95
CA LYS A 69 5.21 -12.64 -6.30
C LYS A 69 4.09 -12.86 -5.28
N GLU A 70 3.12 -11.95 -5.25
CA GLU A 70 1.99 -12.05 -4.33
C GLU A 70 0.70 -12.38 -5.08
N HIS A 71 -0.26 -13.02 -4.39
CA HIS A 71 -1.53 -13.43 -4.96
C HIS A 71 -2.57 -12.30 -4.95
N PHE A 72 -2.43 -11.32 -4.07
CA PHE A 72 -3.28 -10.13 -4.01
C PHE A 72 -2.74 -9.01 -4.92
N SER A 73 -3.60 -8.06 -5.25
CA SER A 73 -3.26 -6.89 -6.07
C SER A 73 -2.89 -5.71 -5.18
N ASN A 74 -1.63 -5.24 -5.26
CA ASN A 74 -1.18 -4.04 -4.55
C ASN A 74 -0.06 -3.32 -5.28
N ALA A 75 0.03 -1.99 -5.04
CA ALA A 75 1.16 -1.15 -5.38
C ALA A 75 1.39 -0.15 -4.23
N TRP A 76 2.64 0.23 -3.99
CA TRP A 76 3.01 1.20 -2.97
C TRP A 76 4.41 1.75 -3.22
N VAL A 77 4.70 2.93 -2.69
CA VAL A 77 6.03 3.51 -2.70
C VAL A 77 6.61 3.56 -1.29
N THR A 78 7.93 3.35 -1.17
CA THR A 78 8.65 3.57 0.09
C THR A 78 9.32 4.94 0.10
N THR A 79 9.61 5.47 1.28
CA THR A 79 10.39 6.71 1.44
C THR A 79 11.82 6.59 0.90
N GLY A 80 12.31 5.36 0.72
CA GLY A 80 13.61 5.06 0.09
C GLY A 80 13.58 5.04 -1.44
N GLY A 81 12.44 5.36 -2.07
CA GLY A 81 12.30 5.42 -3.53
C GLY A 81 12.01 4.09 -4.21
N GLU A 82 11.67 3.03 -3.45
CA GLU A 82 11.21 1.79 -4.06
C GLU A 82 9.76 1.92 -4.47
N ILE A 83 9.46 1.74 -5.76
CA ILE A 83 8.10 1.70 -6.29
C ILE A 83 7.73 0.24 -6.52
N ASN A 84 6.90 -0.26 -5.63
CA ASN A 84 6.54 -1.65 -5.50
C ASN A 84 5.23 -1.96 -6.23
N ILE A 85 5.14 -3.17 -6.81
CA ILE A 85 3.90 -3.70 -7.36
C ILE A 85 3.87 -5.22 -7.22
N THR A 86 2.70 -5.79 -7.01
CA THR A 86 2.52 -7.25 -7.08
C THR A 86 2.37 -7.69 -8.54
N LEU A 87 2.93 -8.84 -8.87
CA LEU A 87 2.85 -9.41 -10.22
C LEU A 87 1.40 -9.66 -10.63
N ASN A 88 0.52 -9.97 -9.67
CA ASN A 88 -0.92 -10.13 -9.90
C ASN A 88 -1.57 -8.83 -10.39
N LEU A 89 -1.27 -7.70 -9.77
CA LEU A 89 -1.77 -6.39 -10.21
C LEU A 89 -1.15 -5.99 -11.55
N LEU A 90 0.18 -6.09 -11.69
CA LEU A 90 0.89 -5.68 -12.90
C LEU A 90 0.34 -6.34 -14.17
N ARG A 91 -0.07 -7.61 -14.09
CA ARG A 91 -0.66 -8.36 -15.22
C ARG A 91 -2.06 -7.89 -15.61
N LYS A 92 -2.78 -7.25 -14.70
CA LYS A 92 -4.14 -6.73 -14.93
C LYS A 92 -4.13 -5.34 -15.57
N LEU A 93 -2.99 -4.61 -15.46
CA LEU A 93 -2.89 -3.20 -15.85
C LEU A 93 -2.32 -3.03 -17.26
N ASP A 94 -2.94 -2.15 -18.02
CA ASP A 94 -2.34 -1.59 -19.24
C ASP A 94 -1.30 -0.48 -18.90
N GLU A 95 -0.68 0.13 -19.92
CA GLU A 95 0.35 1.16 -19.70
C GLU A 95 -0.22 2.43 -19.07
N GLU A 96 -1.40 2.86 -19.48
CA GLU A 96 -2.03 4.08 -18.94
C GLU A 96 -2.43 3.90 -17.47
N GLU A 97 -2.96 2.74 -17.12
CA GLU A 97 -3.33 2.37 -15.75
C GLU A 97 -2.10 2.30 -14.84
N ARG A 98 -0.96 1.74 -15.34
CA ARG A 98 0.31 1.76 -14.59
C ARG A 98 0.80 3.19 -14.34
N VAL A 99 0.72 4.07 -15.33
CA VAL A 99 1.08 5.49 -15.18
C VAL A 99 0.16 6.18 -14.15
N CYS A 100 -1.13 5.86 -14.14
CA CYS A 100 -2.08 6.39 -13.16
C CYS A 100 -1.73 5.96 -11.73
N ILE A 101 -1.47 4.66 -11.50
CA ILE A 101 -1.05 4.14 -10.19
C ILE A 101 0.25 4.79 -9.72
N ILE A 102 1.29 4.80 -10.55
CA ILE A 102 2.59 5.38 -10.20
C ILE A 102 2.44 6.86 -9.83
N SER A 103 1.64 7.60 -10.60
CA SER A 103 1.40 9.01 -10.32
C SER A 103 0.67 9.22 -8.99
N HIS A 104 -0.25 8.32 -8.62
CA HIS A 104 -0.95 8.35 -7.34
C HIS A 104 -0.02 8.03 -6.16
N GLU A 105 0.80 6.98 -6.29
CA GLU A 105 1.76 6.61 -5.25
C GLU A 105 2.82 7.70 -5.02
N LEU A 106 3.35 8.26 -6.11
CA LEU A 106 4.28 9.39 -6.02
C LEU A 106 3.61 10.64 -5.43
N ALA A 107 2.31 10.86 -5.70
CA ALA A 107 1.57 11.95 -5.10
C ALA A 107 1.49 11.81 -3.57
N HIS A 108 1.25 10.60 -3.06
CA HIS A 108 1.31 10.34 -1.62
C HIS A 108 2.70 10.62 -1.03
N LEU A 109 3.76 10.18 -1.71
CA LEU A 109 5.14 10.41 -1.26
C LEU A 109 5.46 11.90 -1.25
N LYS A 110 5.18 12.62 -2.34
CA LYS A 110 5.48 14.06 -2.49
C LYS A 110 4.67 14.97 -1.57
N SER A 111 3.47 14.53 -1.18
CA SER A 111 2.62 15.23 -0.21
C SER A 111 2.93 14.87 1.24
N ASN A 112 3.97 14.09 1.51
CA ASN A 112 4.34 13.60 2.85
C ASN A 112 3.21 12.85 3.58
N HIS A 113 2.27 12.24 2.85
CA HIS A 113 1.14 11.53 3.43
C HIS A 113 1.58 10.34 4.29
N TYR A 114 2.68 9.67 3.92
CA TYR A 114 3.27 8.57 4.69
C TYR A 114 3.73 9.03 6.08
N PHE A 115 4.41 10.17 6.17
CA PHE A 115 4.84 10.73 7.45
C PHE A 115 3.65 11.18 8.31
N SER A 116 2.66 11.81 7.69
CA SER A 116 1.43 12.22 8.35
C SER A 116 0.65 11.02 8.90
N LYS A 117 0.57 9.93 8.12
CA LYS A 117 -0.07 8.67 8.53
C LYS A 117 0.64 8.05 9.73
N VAL A 118 1.98 7.96 9.71
CA VAL A 118 2.76 7.44 10.84
C VAL A 118 2.59 8.33 12.07
N GLY A 119 2.64 9.65 11.92
CA GLY A 119 2.42 10.59 13.00
C GLY A 119 1.05 10.44 13.64
N ILE A 120 -0.02 10.34 12.85
CA ILE A 120 -1.39 10.12 13.34
C ILE A 120 -1.49 8.78 14.08
N SER A 121 -0.98 7.68 13.51
CA SER A 121 -1.07 6.37 14.16
C SER A 121 -0.28 6.33 15.47
N THR A 122 0.91 6.91 15.52
CA THR A 122 1.73 6.98 16.73
C THR A 122 1.05 7.83 17.80
N PHE A 123 0.50 8.97 17.43
CA PHE A 123 -0.24 9.84 18.34
C PHE A 123 -1.50 9.15 18.89
N THR A 124 -2.27 8.48 18.00
CA THR A 124 -3.48 7.75 18.41
C THR A 124 -3.15 6.62 19.39
N SER A 125 -2.13 5.80 19.08
CA SER A 125 -1.70 4.73 20.00
C SER A 125 -1.21 5.27 21.34
N ALA A 126 -0.44 6.36 21.34
CA ALA A 126 0.01 7.00 22.58
C ALA A 126 -1.16 7.57 23.40
N ALA A 127 -2.13 8.21 22.74
CA ALA A 127 -3.33 8.75 23.39
C ALA A 127 -4.22 7.62 23.95
N MET A 128 -4.41 6.53 23.20
CA MET A 128 -5.17 5.37 23.66
C MET A 128 -4.49 4.65 24.83
N SER A 129 -3.17 4.51 24.78
CA SER A 129 -2.39 3.95 25.90
C SER A 129 -2.50 4.81 27.16
N ALA A 130 -2.40 6.13 27.04
CA ALA A 130 -2.58 7.05 28.15
C ALA A 130 -4.01 6.98 28.72
N ALA A 131 -5.03 6.95 27.86
CA ALA A 131 -6.42 6.86 28.27
C ALA A 131 -6.76 5.51 28.93
N SER A 132 -6.13 4.41 28.53
CA SER A 132 -6.34 3.08 29.11
C SER A 132 -5.88 2.97 30.57
N MET A 133 -5.02 3.89 31.03
CA MET A 133 -4.63 3.98 32.44
C MET A 133 -5.80 4.46 33.34
N PHE A 134 -6.77 5.19 32.75
CA PHE A 134 -7.92 5.74 33.47
C PHE A 134 -9.23 4.99 33.20
N VAL A 135 -9.32 4.28 32.08
CA VAL A 135 -10.53 3.55 31.67
C VAL A 135 -10.16 2.09 31.31
N PRO A 136 -10.46 1.13 32.19
CA PRO A 136 -10.20 -0.28 31.93
C PRO A 136 -10.88 -0.75 30.62
N GLY A 137 -10.12 -1.43 29.76
CA GLY A 137 -10.63 -1.95 28.48
C GLY A 137 -10.42 -1.06 27.27
N LEU A 138 -10.06 0.21 27.43
CA LEU A 138 -9.84 1.13 26.31
C LEU A 138 -8.63 0.71 25.44
N GLY A 139 -7.64 0.06 26.02
CA GLY A 139 -6.45 -0.46 25.30
C GLY A 139 -6.78 -1.54 24.27
N TYR A 140 -7.90 -2.25 24.41
CA TYR A 140 -8.36 -3.23 23.41
C TYR A 140 -8.86 -2.55 22.13
N LEU A 141 -9.32 -1.31 22.22
CA LEU A 141 -9.78 -0.55 21.06
C LEU A 141 -8.62 -0.15 20.12
N ASP A 142 -7.41 -0.02 20.64
CA ASP A 142 -6.22 0.28 19.84
C ASP A 142 -5.96 -0.81 18.78
N HIS A 143 -6.17 -2.08 19.12
CA HIS A 143 -6.05 -3.20 18.18
C HIS A 143 -7.14 -3.21 17.10
N VAL A 144 -8.30 -2.59 17.35
CA VAL A 144 -9.42 -2.52 16.41
C VAL A 144 -9.33 -1.24 15.55
N VAL A 145 -9.03 -0.11 16.17
CA VAL A 145 -9.02 1.21 15.50
C VAL A 145 -7.70 1.44 14.75
N ASN A 146 -6.57 1.04 15.34
CA ASN A 146 -5.25 1.29 14.77
C ASN A 146 -5.01 0.58 13.41
N PRO A 147 -5.41 -0.68 13.18
CA PRO A 147 -5.31 -1.32 11.87
C PRO A 147 -6.12 -0.59 10.77
N VAL A 148 -7.28 -0.05 11.11
CA VAL A 148 -8.11 0.72 10.16
C VAL A 148 -7.44 2.04 9.79
N ILE A 149 -6.83 2.73 10.78
CA ILE A 149 -6.10 3.99 10.55
C ILE A 149 -4.77 3.73 9.83
N THR A 150 -4.10 2.61 10.10
CA THR A 150 -2.77 2.31 9.55
C THR A 150 -2.80 1.63 8.19
N ASN A 151 -3.86 0.92 7.85
CA ASN A 151 -3.93 0.14 6.60
C ASN A 151 -4.48 0.92 5.40
N SER A 152 -5.22 2.03 5.62
CA SER A 152 -5.70 2.89 4.55
C SER A 152 -5.31 4.34 4.76
N PHE A 153 -5.16 5.08 3.66
CA PHE A 153 -5.06 6.53 3.74
C PHE A 153 -6.43 7.14 4.04
N GLY A 154 -6.43 8.18 4.86
CA GLY A 154 -7.66 8.92 5.14
C GLY A 154 -8.19 9.60 3.86
N ARG A 155 -9.52 9.77 3.77
CA ARG A 155 -10.21 10.34 2.60
C ARG A 155 -9.57 11.62 2.05
N GLN A 156 -9.16 12.53 2.91
CA GLN A 156 -8.55 13.80 2.49
C GLN A 156 -7.18 13.59 1.82
N PHE A 157 -6.41 12.61 2.28
CA PHE A 157 -5.14 12.25 1.66
C PHE A 157 -5.35 11.66 0.27
N GLU A 158 -6.39 10.81 0.10
CA GLU A 158 -6.76 10.25 -1.20
C GLU A 158 -7.17 11.35 -2.19
N LEU A 159 -8.03 12.29 -1.77
CA LEU A 159 -8.48 13.40 -2.62
C LEU A 159 -7.32 14.34 -3.00
N SER A 160 -6.37 14.57 -2.10
CA SER A 160 -5.19 15.40 -2.40
C SER A 160 -4.20 14.66 -3.30
N ALA A 161 -4.01 13.36 -3.10
CA ALA A 161 -3.19 12.51 -3.95
C ALA A 161 -3.77 12.43 -5.37
N ASP A 162 -5.08 12.24 -5.52
CA ASP A 162 -5.75 12.25 -6.82
C ASP A 162 -5.55 13.56 -7.58
N LYS A 163 -5.68 14.69 -6.88
CA LYS A 163 -5.48 16.01 -7.48
C LYS A 163 -4.07 16.19 -8.03
N LEU A 164 -3.05 15.78 -7.27
CA LEU A 164 -1.66 15.81 -7.70
C LEU A 164 -1.37 14.77 -8.77
N ALA A 165 -1.91 13.56 -8.65
CA ALA A 165 -1.77 12.51 -9.65
C ALA A 165 -2.30 12.96 -11.02
N VAL A 166 -3.46 13.62 -11.06
CA VAL A 166 -4.01 14.19 -12.30
C VAL A 166 -3.08 15.25 -12.91
N GLN A 167 -2.39 16.04 -12.10
CA GLN A 167 -1.39 16.97 -12.62
C GLN A 167 -0.18 16.22 -13.20
N CYS A 168 0.26 15.16 -12.54
CA CYS A 168 1.38 14.34 -13.00
C CYS A 168 1.06 13.64 -14.34
N ILE A 169 -0.09 12.99 -14.45
CA ILE A 169 -0.44 12.26 -15.68
C ILE A 169 -0.62 13.17 -16.88
N LYS A 170 -1.10 14.40 -16.69
CA LYS A 170 -1.22 15.39 -17.78
C LYS A 170 0.13 15.68 -18.43
N LYS A 171 1.21 15.74 -17.66
CA LYS A 171 2.56 15.92 -18.20
C LYS A 171 3.07 14.68 -18.96
N THR A 172 2.53 13.49 -18.69
CA THR A 172 2.83 12.28 -19.47
C THR A 172 1.99 12.13 -20.75
N GLY A 173 1.12 13.10 -21.03
CA GLY A 173 0.22 13.09 -22.19
C GLY A 173 -1.15 12.43 -21.94
N LEU A 174 -1.40 11.95 -20.72
CA LEU A 174 -2.72 11.40 -20.35
C LEU A 174 -3.69 12.50 -19.90
N THR A 175 -4.98 12.16 -19.80
CA THR A 175 -6.03 13.09 -19.44
C THR A 175 -6.65 12.79 -18.08
N LYS A 176 -7.29 13.78 -17.47
CA LYS A 176 -8.11 13.58 -16.27
C LYS A 176 -9.20 12.51 -16.49
N ALA A 177 -9.81 12.48 -17.68
CA ALA A 177 -10.79 11.44 -18.03
C ALA A 177 -10.18 10.04 -18.00
N GLY A 178 -8.94 9.87 -18.46
CA GLY A 178 -8.19 8.61 -18.36
C GLY A 178 -7.99 8.20 -16.89
N TYR A 179 -7.64 9.14 -16.01
CA TYR A 179 -7.52 8.84 -14.59
C TYR A 179 -8.86 8.45 -13.93
N VAL A 180 -9.95 9.12 -14.28
CA VAL A 180 -11.29 8.76 -13.82
C VAL A 180 -11.67 7.35 -14.31
N LYS A 181 -11.38 7.03 -15.59
CA LYS A 181 -11.58 5.68 -16.15
C LYS A 181 -10.79 4.63 -15.35
N PHE A 182 -9.54 4.92 -14.99
CA PHE A 182 -8.73 4.05 -14.15
C PHE A 182 -9.35 3.81 -12.75
N LEU A 183 -9.92 4.83 -12.09
CA LEU A 183 -10.62 4.63 -10.82
C LEU A 183 -11.89 3.75 -10.98
N TYR A 184 -12.62 3.89 -12.07
CA TYR A 184 -13.73 2.97 -12.38
C TYR A 184 -13.22 1.55 -12.61
N TRP A 185 -12.14 1.40 -13.38
CA TRP A 185 -11.52 0.11 -13.63
C TRP A 185 -11.12 -0.58 -12.31
N MET A 186 -10.45 0.14 -11.39
CA MET A 186 -10.11 -0.39 -10.06
C MET A 186 -11.35 -0.88 -9.30
N LYS A 187 -12.44 -0.12 -9.37
CA LYS A 187 -13.69 -0.45 -8.68
C LYS A 187 -14.35 -1.71 -9.23
N GLU A 188 -14.23 -1.97 -10.52
CA GLU A 188 -14.92 -3.04 -11.25
C GLU A 188 -14.08 -4.32 -11.38
N ASN A 189 -12.76 -4.19 -11.51
CA ASN A 189 -11.88 -5.30 -11.88
C ASN A 189 -11.06 -5.89 -10.72
N LEU A 190 -11.10 -5.30 -9.54
CA LEU A 190 -10.54 -5.91 -8.36
C LEU A 190 -11.59 -6.83 -7.73
N ASP A 191 -11.28 -8.13 -7.72
CA ASP A 191 -12.17 -9.17 -7.24
C ASP A 191 -12.34 -9.19 -5.71
N ASP A 192 -13.19 -10.07 -5.19
CA ASP A 192 -13.45 -10.17 -3.76
C ASP A 192 -12.22 -10.63 -2.96
N SER A 193 -11.29 -11.37 -3.56
CA SER A 193 -10.04 -11.75 -2.92
C SER A 193 -9.12 -10.53 -2.72
N ASP A 194 -9.08 -9.62 -3.71
CA ASP A 194 -8.38 -8.35 -3.60
C ASP A 194 -9.03 -7.43 -2.54
N ARG A 195 -10.38 -7.44 -2.43
CA ARG A 195 -11.12 -6.64 -1.45
C ARG A 195 -11.02 -7.16 -0.04
N SER A 196 -10.97 -8.47 0.14
CA SER A 196 -10.85 -9.10 1.46
C SER A 196 -9.46 -8.99 2.08
N SER A 197 -8.43 -8.75 1.26
CA SER A 197 -7.07 -8.55 1.74
C SER A 197 -6.90 -7.16 2.36
N THR A 198 -6.45 -7.11 3.61
CA THR A 198 -6.15 -5.85 4.32
C THR A 198 -4.96 -5.10 3.72
N THR A 199 -4.20 -5.74 2.84
CA THR A 199 -3.00 -5.20 2.19
C THR A 199 -3.18 -4.97 0.69
N SER A 200 -4.40 -5.15 0.15
CA SER A 200 -4.67 -4.87 -1.27
C SER A 200 -4.72 -3.35 -1.53
N ILE A 201 -4.49 -2.96 -2.80
CA ILE A 201 -4.61 -1.56 -3.21
C ILE A 201 -6.04 -1.03 -2.98
N PHE A 202 -7.06 -1.89 -3.08
CA PHE A 202 -8.43 -1.51 -2.80
C PHE A 202 -8.68 -1.17 -1.33
N SER A 203 -8.01 -1.90 -0.39
CA SER A 203 -8.14 -1.65 1.04
C SER A 203 -7.26 -0.48 1.50
N THR A 204 -6.11 -0.27 0.88
CA THR A 204 -5.18 0.82 1.21
C THR A 204 -5.57 2.15 0.54
N HIS A 205 -6.12 2.09 -0.69
CA HIS A 205 -6.52 3.23 -1.52
C HIS A 205 -7.91 3.01 -2.15
N PRO A 206 -9.01 3.00 -1.37
CA PRO A 206 -10.33 2.69 -1.89
C PRO A 206 -10.74 3.62 -3.03
N ALA A 207 -11.09 3.06 -4.19
CA ALA A 207 -11.67 3.78 -5.31
C ALA A 207 -13.13 4.12 -5.01
N THR A 208 -13.37 5.13 -4.17
CA THR A 208 -14.69 5.52 -3.74
C THR A 208 -15.43 6.34 -4.82
N GLN A 209 -16.75 6.25 -4.84
CA GLN A 209 -17.56 7.09 -5.72
C GLN A 209 -17.33 8.58 -5.45
N GLU A 210 -16.96 8.94 -4.24
CA GLU A 210 -16.63 10.31 -3.87
C GLU A 210 -15.38 10.83 -4.57
N ARG A 211 -14.28 10.03 -4.63
CA ARG A 211 -13.06 10.38 -5.36
C ARG A 211 -13.38 10.66 -6.83
N ILE A 212 -14.14 9.76 -7.46
CA ILE A 212 -14.60 9.90 -8.83
C ILE A 212 -15.43 11.19 -9.00
N ASN A 213 -16.43 11.40 -8.14
CA ASN A 213 -17.30 12.56 -8.22
C ASN A 213 -16.54 13.89 -8.03
N GLN A 214 -15.55 13.93 -7.15
CA GLN A 214 -14.72 15.12 -6.94
C GLN A 214 -13.89 15.45 -8.19
N LEU A 215 -13.32 14.44 -8.83
CA LEU A 215 -12.58 14.65 -10.07
C LEU A 215 -13.48 15.08 -11.23
N MET A 216 -14.73 14.64 -11.27
CA MET A 216 -15.67 15.03 -12.32
C MET A 216 -16.18 16.45 -12.17
N LYS A 217 -16.23 17.02 -10.95
CA LYS A 217 -16.71 18.38 -10.68
C LYS A 217 -15.70 19.47 -11.02
N ASN A 218 -14.40 19.18 -10.98
CA ASN A 218 -13.30 20.11 -11.22
C ASN A 218 -12.68 19.91 -12.61
#